data_b4825f58e2a98ea6cced9defcb2199b3
#
_entry.id   b4825f58e2a98ea6cced9defcb2199b3
#
_cell.length_a   1.000
_cell.length_b   1.000
_cell.length_c   1.000
_cell.angle_alpha   90.00
_cell.angle_beta   90.00
_cell.angle_gamma   90.00
#
_symmetry.space_group_name_H-M   'P 1'
#
loop_
_entity.id
_entity.type
_entity.pdbx_description
1 polymer ?
#
loop_
_entity_poly.entity_id
_entity_poly.type
_entity_poly.pdbx_seq_one_letter_code
_entity_poly.pdbx_strand_id
1 'polypeptide(L)'
;LRKILNFGHTFAHAYEATLDFSKKLNHGEAVLLGIISATSFSLKIKLLSKKDYFMIKSHFTKNHLINNLNNYFSKKDLQKLLLFMKKDKKNTNNLINLILLKKIGNIKLNLNFTNRKVYEFLKSQLIN
;
A
#
# COMPACT_ATOMS: atom_id res chain seq x y z
N LEU A 1 -14.74 11.48 -0.25
CA LEU A 1 -14.45 10.47 -1.25
C LEU A 1 -13.04 10.62 -1.83
N ARG A 2 -12.68 11.85 -2.17
CA ARG A 2 -11.32 12.14 -2.65
C ARG A 2 -10.25 11.77 -1.64
N LYS A 3 -10.55 11.92 -0.35
CA LYS A 3 -9.62 11.60 0.72
C LYS A 3 -9.37 10.11 0.84
N ILE A 4 -10.35 9.29 0.51
CA ILE A 4 -10.21 7.84 0.52
C ILE A 4 -9.34 7.38 -0.66
N LEU A 5 -9.48 8.05 -1.82
CA LEU A 5 -8.73 7.70 -3.02
C LEU A 5 -7.22 7.96 -2.86
N ASN A 6 -6.81 8.91 -2.02
CA ASN A 6 -5.40 9.18 -1.77
C ASN A 6 -4.77 8.20 -0.80
N PHE A 7 -5.59 7.48 -0.04
CA PHE A 7 -5.13 6.45 0.87
C PHE A 7 -4.57 5.27 0.07
N GLY A 8 -3.31 4.94 0.31
CA GLY A 8 -2.67 3.86 -0.43
C GLY A 8 -2.16 4.25 -1.81
N HIS A 9 -2.24 5.53 -2.17
CA HIS A 9 -1.86 6.01 -3.50
C HIS A 9 -0.39 5.71 -3.83
N THR A 10 0.50 5.89 -2.88
CA THR A 10 1.93 5.63 -3.10
C THR A 10 2.18 4.16 -3.42
N PHE A 11 1.53 3.26 -2.71
CA PHE A 11 1.61 1.83 -3.02
C PHE A 11 1.01 1.52 -4.39
N ALA A 12 -0.18 2.03 -4.66
CA ALA A 12 -0.88 1.75 -5.92
C ALA A 12 -0.05 2.20 -7.12
N HIS A 13 0.51 3.40 -7.05
CA HIS A 13 1.32 3.94 -8.13
C HIS A 13 2.57 3.09 -8.37
N ALA A 14 3.23 2.64 -7.29
CA ALA A 14 4.40 1.77 -7.41
C ALA A 14 4.04 0.44 -8.06
N TYR A 15 2.88 -0.11 -7.72
CA TYR A 15 2.42 -1.38 -8.30
C TYR A 15 2.19 -1.24 -9.81
N GLU A 16 1.50 -0.18 -10.21
CA GLU A 16 1.27 0.08 -11.63
C GLU A 16 2.58 0.29 -12.39
N ALA A 17 3.45 1.12 -11.84
CA ALA A 17 4.71 1.47 -12.50
C ALA A 17 5.65 0.26 -12.63
N THR A 18 5.68 -0.60 -11.62
CA THR A 18 6.52 -1.80 -11.64
C THR A 18 6.12 -2.75 -12.76
N LEU A 19 4.84 -2.80 -13.09
CA LEU A 19 4.33 -3.62 -14.19
C LEU A 19 4.17 -2.82 -15.50
N ASP A 20 4.81 -1.65 -15.57
CA ASP A 20 4.80 -0.78 -16.76
C ASP A 20 3.37 -0.43 -17.23
N PHE A 21 2.45 -0.28 -16.27
CA PHE A 21 1.04 0.06 -16.57
C PHE A 21 0.39 -0.94 -17.51
N SER A 22 0.82 -2.19 -17.46
CA SER A 22 0.31 -3.25 -18.32
C SER A 22 -1.11 -3.65 -17.93
N LYS A 23 -1.79 -4.35 -18.85
CA LYS A 23 -3.14 -4.86 -18.61
C LYS A 23 -3.20 -5.96 -17.55
N LYS A 24 -2.04 -6.49 -17.14
CA LYS A 24 -1.97 -7.51 -16.11
C LYS A 24 -2.52 -7.00 -14.77
N LEU A 25 -2.36 -5.70 -14.52
CA LEU A 25 -2.88 -5.05 -13.33
C LEU A 25 -3.54 -3.74 -13.77
N ASN A 26 -4.87 -3.70 -13.79
CA ASN A 26 -5.55 -2.47 -14.17
C ASN A 26 -5.54 -1.46 -13.01
N HIS A 27 -5.90 -0.22 -13.33
CA HIS A 27 -5.84 0.87 -12.34
C HIS A 27 -6.69 0.58 -11.10
N GLY A 28 -7.90 0.07 -11.28
CA GLY A 28 -8.78 -0.25 -10.16
C GLY A 28 -8.21 -1.32 -9.25
N GLU A 29 -7.59 -2.34 -9.84
CA GLU A 29 -6.91 -3.39 -9.07
C GLU A 29 -5.71 -2.84 -8.31
N ALA A 30 -4.95 -1.94 -8.93
CA ALA A 30 -3.80 -1.31 -8.28
C ALA A 30 -4.23 -0.44 -7.10
N VAL A 31 -5.30 0.33 -7.27
CA VAL A 31 -5.86 1.15 -6.19
C VAL A 31 -6.28 0.26 -5.01
N LEU A 32 -6.97 -0.84 -5.29
CA LEU A 32 -7.41 -1.78 -4.26
C LEU A 32 -6.23 -2.39 -3.52
N LEU A 33 -5.22 -2.86 -4.25
CA LEU A 33 -4.00 -3.39 -3.63
C LEU A 33 -3.31 -2.35 -2.77
N GLY A 34 -3.28 -1.09 -3.24
CA GLY A 34 -2.69 0.00 -2.49
C GLY A 34 -3.39 0.27 -1.18
N ILE A 35 -4.72 0.24 -1.19
CA ILE A 35 -5.53 0.42 0.01
C ILE A 35 -5.28 -0.73 0.99
N ILE A 36 -5.26 -1.95 0.50
CA ILE A 36 -4.99 -3.14 1.31
C ILE A 36 -3.59 -3.04 1.94
N SER A 37 -2.59 -2.67 1.15
CA SER A 37 -1.21 -2.54 1.62
C SER A 37 -1.09 -1.45 2.68
N ALA A 38 -1.69 -0.30 2.45
CA ALA A 38 -1.66 0.81 3.42
C ALA A 38 -2.38 0.43 4.71
N THR A 39 -3.48 -0.30 4.61
CA THR A 39 -4.22 -0.79 5.78
C THR A 39 -3.35 -1.75 6.59
N SER A 40 -2.71 -2.70 5.92
CA SER A 40 -1.81 -3.67 6.58
C SER A 40 -0.60 -2.99 7.21
N PHE A 41 -0.03 -2.02 6.53
CA PHE A 41 1.11 -1.27 7.06
C PHE A 41 0.70 -0.44 8.28
N SER A 42 -0.48 0.17 8.25
CA SER A 42 -1.02 0.94 9.36
C SER A 42 -1.20 0.06 10.61
N LEU A 43 -1.64 -1.19 10.41
CA LEU A 43 -1.72 -2.16 11.49
C LEU A 43 -0.34 -2.52 12.03
N LYS A 44 0.61 -2.78 11.13
CA LYS A 44 1.95 -3.20 11.50
C LYS A 44 2.65 -2.17 12.38
N ILE A 45 2.50 -0.89 12.07
CA ILE A 45 3.12 0.18 12.87
C ILE A 45 2.26 0.60 14.05
N LYS A 46 1.17 -0.13 14.32
CA LYS A 46 0.25 0.10 15.44
C LYS A 46 -0.48 1.43 15.37
N LEU A 47 -0.61 1.99 14.18
CA LEU A 47 -1.40 3.19 13.96
C LEU A 47 -2.88 2.86 13.93
N LEU A 48 -3.23 1.75 13.27
CA LEU A 48 -4.58 1.25 13.15
C LEU A 48 -4.76 0.09 14.12
N SER A 49 -5.86 0.07 14.87
CA SER A 49 -6.16 -1.02 15.80
C SER A 49 -6.49 -2.31 15.05
N LYS A 50 -6.32 -3.44 15.74
CA LYS A 50 -6.71 -4.75 15.17
C LYS A 50 -8.19 -4.79 14.87
N LYS A 51 -9.01 -4.21 15.74
CA LYS A 51 -10.47 -4.16 15.55
C LYS A 51 -10.81 -3.46 14.24
N ASP A 52 -10.24 -2.28 14.02
CA ASP A 52 -10.50 -1.50 12.82
C ASP A 52 -9.94 -2.19 11.58
N TYR A 53 -8.77 -2.80 11.69
CA TYR A 53 -8.17 -3.57 10.61
C TYR A 53 -9.11 -4.69 10.15
N PHE A 54 -9.62 -5.49 11.10
CA PHE A 54 -10.50 -6.61 10.76
C PHE A 54 -11.84 -6.15 10.21
N MET A 55 -12.34 -4.99 10.64
CA MET A 55 -13.55 -4.43 10.06
C MET A 55 -13.35 -4.07 8.58
N ILE A 56 -12.23 -3.45 8.26
CA ILE A 56 -11.90 -3.09 6.88
C ILE A 56 -11.72 -4.36 6.03
N LYS A 57 -10.95 -5.31 6.55
CA LYS A 57 -10.69 -6.57 5.86
C LYS A 57 -11.99 -7.36 5.62
N SER A 58 -12.87 -7.38 6.61
CA SER A 58 -14.17 -8.03 6.50
C SER A 58 -15.01 -7.40 5.41
N HIS A 59 -14.99 -6.07 5.31
CA HIS A 59 -15.71 -5.35 4.26
C HIS A 59 -15.22 -5.76 2.87
N PHE A 60 -13.91 -5.83 2.66
CA PHE A 60 -13.36 -6.28 1.39
C PHE A 60 -13.75 -7.72 1.08
N THR A 61 -13.71 -8.59 2.09
CA THR A 61 -14.08 -9.99 1.94
C THR A 61 -15.53 -10.13 1.51
N LYS A 62 -16.44 -9.41 2.17
CA LYS A 62 -17.88 -9.48 1.88
C LYS A 62 -18.22 -8.99 0.48
N ASN A 63 -17.46 -8.04 -0.04
CA ASN A 63 -17.72 -7.46 -1.33
C ASN A 63 -16.88 -8.06 -2.46
N HIS A 64 -16.22 -9.19 -2.17
CA HIS A 64 -15.36 -9.89 -3.14
C HIS A 64 -14.27 -9.00 -3.71
N LEU A 65 -13.76 -8.09 -2.90
CA LEU A 65 -12.71 -7.14 -3.29
C LEU A 65 -11.34 -7.59 -2.81
N ILE A 66 -11.20 -8.88 -2.47
CA ILE A 66 -9.91 -9.41 -2.04
C ILE A 66 -9.00 -9.56 -3.25
N ASN A 67 -7.81 -9.02 -3.10
CA ASN A 67 -6.75 -9.24 -4.05
C ASN A 67 -5.46 -9.47 -3.28
N ASN A 68 -4.55 -10.21 -3.89
CA ASN A 68 -3.32 -10.61 -3.23
C ASN A 68 -2.12 -10.11 -4.02
N LEU A 69 -1.21 -9.47 -3.32
CA LEU A 69 0.01 -8.94 -3.91
C LEU A 69 0.83 -10.05 -4.60
N ASN A 70 0.77 -11.26 -4.08
CA ASN A 70 1.49 -12.41 -4.62
C ASN A 70 0.99 -12.85 -5.99
N ASN A 71 -0.20 -12.41 -6.41
CA ASN A 71 -0.69 -12.70 -7.76
C ASN A 71 0.07 -11.92 -8.83
N TYR A 72 0.77 -10.87 -8.44
CA TYR A 72 1.42 -9.95 -9.38
C TYR A 72 2.92 -9.81 -9.16
N PHE A 73 3.39 -9.99 -7.92
CA PHE A 73 4.77 -9.69 -7.54
C PHE A 73 5.42 -10.80 -6.75
N SER A 74 6.75 -10.82 -6.78
CA SER A 74 7.58 -11.66 -5.95
C SER A 74 8.70 -10.81 -5.35
N LYS A 75 9.54 -11.41 -4.50
CA LYS A 75 10.63 -10.68 -3.85
C LYS A 75 11.64 -10.07 -4.82
N LYS A 76 11.74 -10.62 -6.03
CA LYS A 76 12.61 -10.05 -7.06
C LYS A 76 12.15 -8.65 -7.50
N ASP A 77 10.89 -8.32 -7.27
CA ASP A 77 10.33 -7.02 -7.63
C ASP A 77 10.53 -5.94 -6.57
N LEU A 78 11.04 -6.31 -5.39
CA LEU A 78 11.14 -5.39 -4.25
C LEU A 78 11.95 -4.13 -4.56
N GLN A 79 13.11 -4.27 -5.20
CA GLN A 79 13.94 -3.12 -5.50
C GLN A 79 13.24 -2.12 -6.43
N LYS A 80 12.54 -2.65 -7.42
CA LYS A 80 11.82 -1.81 -8.37
C LYS A 80 10.63 -1.13 -7.72
N LEU A 81 9.90 -1.85 -6.89
CA LEU A 81 8.77 -1.29 -6.13
C LEU A 81 9.23 -0.11 -5.26
N LEU A 82 10.31 -0.30 -4.52
CA LEU A 82 10.85 0.75 -3.67
C LEU A 82 11.34 1.95 -4.45
N LEU A 83 11.95 1.69 -5.59
CA LEU A 83 12.42 2.77 -6.45
C LEU A 83 11.26 3.71 -6.85
N PHE A 84 10.12 3.14 -7.24
CA PHE A 84 8.97 3.94 -7.61
C PHE A 84 8.32 4.64 -6.41
N MET A 85 8.34 4.02 -5.24
CA MET A 85 7.82 4.64 -4.03
C MET A 85 8.65 5.84 -3.59
N LYS A 86 9.95 5.82 -3.85
CA LYS A 86 10.85 6.93 -3.54
C LYS A 86 10.73 8.12 -4.49
N LYS A 87 10.19 7.90 -5.67
CA LYS A 87 10.12 8.96 -6.70
C LYS A 87 9.02 9.97 -6.48
N ASP A 88 8.29 9.87 -5.37
CA ASP A 88 7.35 10.91 -5.01
C ASP A 88 8.11 12.23 -4.82
N LYS A 89 7.64 13.27 -5.50
CA LYS A 89 8.30 14.58 -5.56
C LYS A 89 8.50 15.25 -4.21
N LYS A 90 7.80 14.79 -3.18
CA LYS A 90 7.88 15.36 -1.84
C LYS A 90 8.97 14.70 -1.01
N ASN A 91 9.70 13.77 -1.58
CA ASN A 91 10.67 12.97 -0.87
C ASN A 91 12.08 13.53 -1.08
N THR A 92 12.44 14.49 -0.25
CA THR A 92 13.75 15.14 -0.37
C THR A 92 14.86 14.41 0.37
N ASN A 93 14.55 13.46 1.27
CA ASN A 93 15.52 12.85 2.18
C ASN A 93 15.60 11.33 2.09
N ASN A 94 15.32 10.74 0.93
CA ASN A 94 15.28 9.29 0.73
C ASN A 94 14.25 8.58 1.63
N LEU A 95 13.30 9.33 2.13
CA LEU A 95 12.19 8.78 2.88
C LEU A 95 11.02 8.52 1.95
N ILE A 96 10.22 7.52 2.29
CA ILE A 96 9.01 7.20 1.55
C ILE A 96 7.83 7.83 2.27
N ASN A 97 7.06 8.64 1.55
CA ASN A 97 5.89 9.31 2.09
C ASN A 97 4.67 8.43 1.88
N LEU A 98 3.97 8.12 2.96
CA LEU A 98 2.75 7.32 2.91
C LEU A 98 1.61 8.05 3.60
N ILE A 99 0.43 7.97 2.99
CA ILE A 99 -0.81 8.44 3.60
C ILE A 99 -1.46 7.22 4.24
N LEU A 100 -1.55 7.21 5.56
CA LEU A 100 -2.02 6.08 6.33
C LEU A 100 -3.27 6.39 7.14
N LEU A 101 -4.00 5.35 7.49
CA LEU A 101 -5.27 5.45 8.19
C LEU A 101 -5.07 5.20 9.69
N LYS A 102 -5.48 6.18 10.51
CA LYS A 102 -5.44 6.03 11.96
C LYS A 102 -6.70 5.39 12.51
N LYS A 103 -7.84 5.71 11.89
CA LYS A 103 -9.16 5.20 12.29
C LYS A 103 -10.03 5.02 11.07
N ILE A 104 -10.97 4.08 11.13
CA ILE A 104 -11.94 3.93 10.04
C ILE A 104 -12.69 5.24 9.82
N GLY A 105 -12.62 5.72 8.57
CA GLY A 105 -13.38 6.88 8.13
C GLY A 105 -12.94 8.22 8.69
N ASN A 106 -11.85 8.29 9.43
CA ASN A 106 -11.58 9.48 10.19
C ASN A 106 -10.28 10.21 9.81
N ILE A 107 -9.13 9.72 10.16
CA ILE A 107 -7.92 10.53 10.04
C ILE A 107 -6.89 9.83 9.17
N LYS A 108 -6.41 10.57 8.18
CA LYS A 108 -5.26 10.17 7.39
C LYS A 108 -4.05 10.94 7.88
N LEU A 109 -2.98 10.23 8.11
CA LEU A 109 -1.71 10.85 8.48
C LEU A 109 -0.74 10.71 7.32
N ASN A 110 -0.10 11.82 7.00
CA ASN A 110 0.94 11.87 5.97
C ASN A 110 2.27 11.68 6.69
N LEU A 111 2.82 10.48 6.63
CA LEU A 111 4.01 10.10 7.39
C LEU A 111 5.15 9.65 6.47
N ASN A 112 6.37 9.86 6.95
CA ASN A 112 7.57 9.47 6.22
C ASN A 112 8.22 8.27 6.89
N PHE A 113 8.68 7.32 6.08
CA PHE A 113 9.32 6.09 6.56
C PHE A 113 10.62 5.86 5.82
N THR A 114 11.55 5.19 6.49
CA THR A 114 12.80 4.80 5.86
C THR A 114 12.52 3.75 4.78
N ASN A 115 13.42 3.71 3.81
CA ASN A 115 13.39 2.70 2.77
C ASN A 115 13.36 1.28 3.36
N ARG A 116 14.17 1.06 4.39
CA ARG A 116 14.26 -0.23 5.06
C ARG A 116 12.93 -0.67 5.67
N LYS A 117 12.22 0.27 6.31
CA LYS A 117 10.94 -0.03 6.95
C LYS A 117 9.91 -0.52 5.93
N VAL A 118 9.82 0.17 4.81
CA VAL A 118 8.87 -0.19 3.73
C VAL A 118 9.33 -1.49 3.05
N TYR A 119 10.63 -1.64 2.84
CA TYR A 119 11.20 -2.87 2.27
C TYR A 119 10.82 -4.09 3.11
N GLU A 120 11.04 -4.03 4.42
CA GLU A 120 10.74 -5.14 5.32
C GLU A 120 9.24 -5.46 5.31
N PHE A 121 8.41 -4.43 5.25
CA PHE A 121 6.97 -4.64 5.17
C PHE A 121 6.58 -5.37 3.88
N LEU A 122 7.00 -4.87 2.72
CA LEU A 122 6.67 -5.48 1.44
C LEU A 122 7.21 -6.91 1.35
N LYS A 123 8.42 -7.12 1.84
CA LYS A 123 9.03 -8.44 1.88
C LYS A 123 8.18 -9.41 2.70
N SER A 124 7.63 -8.96 3.83
CA SER A 124 6.76 -9.78 4.67
C SER A 124 5.44 -10.16 4.00
N GLN A 125 5.01 -9.39 3.00
CA GLN A 125 3.77 -9.65 2.27
C GLN A 125 3.97 -10.61 1.09
N LEU A 126 5.19 -10.87 0.71
CA LEU A 126 5.50 -11.70 -0.46
C LEU A 126 6.02 -13.07 -0.04
N ILE A 127 5.48 -14.11 -0.69
CA ILE A 127 5.83 -15.50 -0.40
C ILE A 127 7.09 -15.91 -1.16
N ASN A 128 7.15 -15.57 -2.42
CA ASN A 128 8.26 -15.89 -3.30
C ASN A 128 9.14 -14.68 -3.50
#